data_57903e74f20d926305cac2b7411b5901
#
_entry.id   57903e74f20d926305cac2b7411b5901
#
_cell.length_a   1.000
_cell.length_b   1.000
_cell.length_c   1.000
_cell.angle_alpha   90.00
_cell.angle_beta   90.00
_cell.angle_gamma   90.00
#
_symmetry.space_group_name_H-M   'P 1'
#
loop_
_entity.id
_entity.type
_entity.pdbx_description
1 polymer ?
#
loop_
_entity_poly.entity_id
_entity_poly.type
_entity_poly.pdbx_seq_one_letter_code
_entity_poly.pdbx_strand_id
1 'polypeptide(L)'
;FFSPIAGYDEEASGKSTTLSGIEVVDDHTVKITLKEPNATFLHVLALNFASVVPREEVEKWGADFGKHPVGSGAFELQEWKLGQELIFRKNPNYFKAGVPRLDHIKFEMGQDPSVALLRLEKGEVDIAGDGVPPAQFLSFKNNPAYKGLMVTGDQLQTGYVTMKTTLPPFDNLKVRQAVNMAVNKDRIVRIINGRAAPANQPAQPA
;
A
#
# COMPACT_ATOMS: atom_id res chain seq x y z
N PHE A 1 2.93 13.73 6.18
CA PHE A 1 1.73 13.83 5.34
C PHE A 1 0.75 14.89 5.85
N PHE A 2 0.43 14.93 7.16
CA PHE A 2 -0.55 15.87 7.74
C PHE A 2 0.04 17.20 8.20
N SER A 3 1.35 17.39 8.11
CA SER A 3 2.02 18.65 8.47
C SER A 3 1.48 19.92 7.78
N PRO A 4 0.82 19.85 6.60
CA PRO A 4 0.18 21.04 6.02
C PRO A 4 -1.05 21.55 6.78
N ILE A 5 -1.66 20.74 7.67
CA ILE A 5 -2.84 21.17 8.44
C ILE A 5 -2.42 22.21 9.48
N ALA A 6 -3.20 23.28 9.63
CA ALA A 6 -2.97 24.30 10.64
C ALA A 6 -3.06 23.68 12.05
N GLY A 7 -2.12 24.06 12.93
CA GLY A 7 -2.01 23.51 14.30
C GLY A 7 -1.30 22.16 14.41
N TYR A 8 -0.80 21.59 13.30
CA TYR A 8 -0.07 20.30 13.34
C TYR A 8 1.20 20.35 14.19
N ASP A 9 1.98 21.43 14.11
CA ASP A 9 3.25 21.51 14.83
C ASP A 9 3.04 21.64 16.34
N GLU A 10 1.98 22.30 16.76
CA GLU A 10 1.58 22.44 18.15
C GLU A 10 1.12 21.09 18.73
N GLU A 11 0.33 20.33 17.98
CA GLU A 11 -0.12 19.01 18.39
C GLU A 11 1.04 18.02 18.42
N ALA A 12 1.83 17.92 17.35
CA ALA A 12 2.96 17.01 17.23
C ALA A 12 4.06 17.28 18.28
N SER A 13 4.19 18.53 18.79
CA SER A 13 5.11 18.89 19.88
C SER A 13 4.49 18.72 21.29
N GLY A 14 3.23 18.29 21.39
CA GLY A 14 2.51 18.13 22.66
C GLY A 14 2.06 19.45 23.31
N LYS A 15 2.13 20.56 22.59
CA LYS A 15 1.64 21.87 23.07
C LYS A 15 0.12 22.01 22.95
N SER A 16 -0.49 21.20 22.11
CA SER A 16 -1.94 21.12 21.94
C SER A 16 -2.37 19.65 21.92
N THR A 17 -3.58 19.37 22.36
CA THR A 17 -4.23 18.05 22.27
C THR A 17 -5.17 17.96 21.07
N THR A 18 -5.28 19.04 20.29
CA THR A 18 -6.21 19.15 19.16
C THR A 18 -5.54 19.84 17.98
N LEU A 19 -5.92 19.43 16.77
CA LEU A 19 -5.55 20.10 15.53
C LEU A 19 -6.48 21.28 15.27
N SER A 20 -6.00 22.51 15.48
CA SER A 20 -6.82 23.72 15.29
C SER A 20 -7.33 23.91 13.86
N GLY A 21 -6.67 23.29 12.88
CA GLY A 21 -7.09 23.31 11.49
C GLY A 21 -8.20 22.32 11.11
N ILE A 22 -8.69 21.52 12.07
CA ILE A 22 -9.83 20.62 11.85
C ILE A 22 -11.02 21.11 12.67
N GLU A 23 -12.10 21.46 11.98
CA GLU A 23 -13.33 21.97 12.56
C GLU A 23 -14.52 21.09 12.15
N VAL A 24 -15.27 20.59 13.11
CA VAL A 24 -16.57 19.92 12.87
C VAL A 24 -17.61 21.01 12.75
N VAL A 25 -18.13 21.25 11.56
CA VAL A 25 -19.12 22.30 11.27
C VAL A 25 -20.52 21.81 11.65
N ASP A 26 -20.83 20.56 11.30
CA ASP A 26 -22.10 19.88 11.62
C ASP A 26 -21.89 18.35 11.54
N ASP A 27 -22.95 17.56 11.72
CA ASP A 27 -22.92 16.08 11.73
C ASP A 27 -22.40 15.45 10.42
N HIS A 28 -22.31 16.21 9.35
CA HIS A 28 -21.95 15.74 8.01
C HIS A 28 -20.81 16.52 7.38
N THR A 29 -20.32 17.58 8.05
CA THR A 29 -19.37 18.52 7.48
C THR A 29 -18.14 18.70 8.36
N VAL A 30 -16.97 18.39 7.81
CA VAL A 30 -15.66 18.68 8.41
C VAL A 30 -14.92 19.68 7.55
N LYS A 31 -14.42 20.75 8.17
CA LYS A 31 -13.60 21.75 7.50
C LYS A 31 -12.14 21.55 7.89
N ILE A 32 -11.28 21.42 6.90
CA ILE A 32 -9.83 21.31 7.07
C ILE A 32 -9.17 22.58 6.55
N THR A 33 -8.45 23.28 7.42
CA THR A 33 -7.70 24.49 7.09
C THR A 33 -6.21 24.14 6.97
N LEU A 34 -5.61 24.47 5.83
CA LEU A 34 -4.19 24.26 5.59
C LEU A 34 -3.39 25.54 5.89
N LYS A 35 -2.13 25.40 6.28
CA LYS A 35 -1.21 26.52 6.52
C LYS A 35 -0.96 27.37 5.26
N GLU A 36 -0.96 26.69 4.11
CA GLU A 36 -0.79 27.29 2.78
C GLU A 36 -1.52 26.48 1.72
N PRO A 37 -1.83 27.03 0.53
CA PRO A 37 -2.44 26.29 -0.55
C PRO A 37 -1.60 25.05 -0.94
N ASN A 38 -2.23 23.87 -0.96
CA ASN A 38 -1.58 22.61 -1.29
C ASN A 38 -2.46 21.78 -2.23
N ALA A 39 -2.13 21.79 -3.52
CA ALA A 39 -2.90 21.09 -4.56
C ALA A 39 -2.86 19.54 -4.38
N THR A 40 -1.86 18.99 -3.71
CA THR A 40 -1.71 17.54 -3.53
C THR A 40 -2.38 17.02 -2.26
N PHE A 41 -2.93 17.89 -1.41
CA PHE A 41 -3.49 17.49 -0.12
C PHE A 41 -4.67 16.52 -0.25
N LEU A 42 -5.49 16.64 -1.30
CA LEU A 42 -6.58 15.69 -1.57
C LEU A 42 -6.06 14.26 -1.82
N HIS A 43 -4.87 14.11 -2.41
CA HIS A 43 -4.24 12.79 -2.56
C HIS A 43 -3.79 12.22 -1.22
N VAL A 44 -3.41 13.07 -0.26
CA VAL A 44 -3.09 12.63 1.12
C VAL A 44 -4.33 12.06 1.80
N LEU A 45 -5.50 12.67 1.61
CA LEU A 45 -6.76 12.17 2.17
C LEU A 45 -7.22 10.84 1.54
N ALA A 46 -6.70 10.48 0.37
CA ALA A 46 -6.97 9.20 -0.28
C ALA A 46 -6.07 8.05 0.24
N LEU A 47 -5.09 8.34 1.10
CA LEU A 47 -4.19 7.34 1.67
C LEU A 47 -4.88 6.58 2.81
N ASN A 48 -4.51 5.31 2.98
CA ASN A 48 -5.14 4.41 3.96
C ASN A 48 -5.11 4.94 5.39
N PHE A 49 -4.05 5.64 5.78
CA PHE A 49 -3.92 6.20 7.13
C PHE A 49 -4.73 7.49 7.35
N ALA A 50 -5.39 8.00 6.32
CA ALA A 50 -6.37 9.09 6.41
C ALA A 50 -7.82 8.57 6.50
N SER A 51 -8.01 7.25 6.58
CA SER A 51 -9.34 6.65 6.71
C SER A 51 -10.02 7.10 7.99
N VAL A 52 -11.31 7.44 7.87
CA VAL A 52 -12.15 7.79 9.03
C VAL A 52 -12.49 6.52 9.80
N VAL A 53 -12.32 6.56 11.11
CA VAL A 53 -12.58 5.46 12.03
C VAL A 53 -13.51 5.91 13.17
N PRO A 54 -14.36 5.01 13.72
CA PRO A 54 -15.25 5.36 14.81
C PRO A 54 -14.46 5.55 16.11
N ARG A 55 -14.69 6.68 16.77
CA ARG A 55 -13.99 7.06 18.01
C ARG A 55 -14.17 6.03 19.12
N GLU A 56 -15.38 5.55 19.30
CA GLU A 56 -15.75 4.57 20.32
C GLU A 56 -14.99 3.24 20.19
N GLU A 57 -14.71 2.80 18.97
CA GLU A 57 -13.93 1.58 18.76
C GLU A 57 -12.42 1.83 18.97
N VAL A 58 -11.93 3.02 18.61
CA VAL A 58 -10.53 3.40 18.90
C VAL A 58 -10.30 3.49 20.41
N GLU A 59 -11.22 4.10 21.16
CA GLU A 59 -11.13 4.21 22.62
C GLU A 59 -11.25 2.83 23.31
N LYS A 60 -12.11 1.97 22.80
CA LYS A 60 -12.32 0.60 23.32
C LYS A 60 -11.09 -0.29 23.16
N TRP A 61 -10.45 -0.26 21.99
CA TRP A 61 -9.36 -1.16 21.65
C TRP A 61 -7.97 -0.54 21.86
N GLY A 62 -7.86 0.79 21.88
CA GLY A 62 -6.58 1.49 22.05
C GLY A 62 -5.51 1.02 21.08
N ALA A 63 -4.38 0.54 21.59
CA ALA A 63 -3.26 0.04 20.78
C ALA A 63 -3.60 -1.20 19.94
N ASP A 64 -4.63 -1.95 20.30
CA ASP A 64 -5.09 -3.15 19.59
C ASP A 64 -6.14 -2.85 18.51
N PHE A 65 -6.55 -1.59 18.31
CA PHE A 65 -7.54 -1.20 17.30
C PHE A 65 -7.19 -1.72 15.89
N GLY A 66 -5.91 -1.76 15.52
CA GLY A 66 -5.46 -2.30 14.25
C GLY A 66 -5.82 -3.77 14.00
N LYS A 67 -6.15 -4.54 15.06
CA LYS A 67 -6.63 -5.93 14.96
C LYS A 67 -8.16 -6.02 14.91
N HIS A 68 -8.85 -4.93 15.19
CA HIS A 68 -10.31 -4.82 15.25
C HIS A 68 -10.80 -3.66 14.37
N PRO A 69 -10.44 -3.64 13.06
CA PRO A 69 -10.79 -2.53 12.19
C PRO A 69 -12.30 -2.47 11.98
N VAL A 70 -12.86 -1.29 12.17
CA VAL A 70 -14.24 -0.95 11.85
C VAL A 70 -14.23 0.24 10.89
N GLY A 71 -14.98 0.15 9.82
CA GLY A 71 -15.03 1.18 8.79
C GLY A 71 -16.32 1.13 7.98
N SER A 72 -16.50 2.11 7.12
CA SER A 72 -17.67 2.25 6.22
C SER A 72 -17.46 1.62 4.84
N GLY A 73 -16.44 0.76 4.68
CA GLY A 73 -16.10 0.12 3.41
C GLY A 73 -17.11 -0.92 2.94
N ALA A 74 -16.93 -1.41 1.71
CA ALA A 74 -17.80 -2.41 1.10
C ALA A 74 -17.75 -3.78 1.79
N PHE A 75 -16.67 -4.05 2.52
CA PHE A 75 -16.47 -5.29 3.27
C PHE A 75 -16.08 -5.00 4.71
N GLU A 76 -16.49 -5.89 5.61
CA GLU A 76 -16.15 -5.89 7.04
C GLU A 76 -15.22 -7.05 7.34
N LEU A 77 -14.27 -6.86 8.25
CA LEU A 77 -13.43 -7.95 8.75
C LEU A 77 -14.31 -8.92 9.57
N GLN A 78 -14.36 -10.17 9.14
CA GLN A 78 -15.07 -11.24 9.84
C GLN A 78 -14.13 -12.04 10.74
N GLU A 79 -12.96 -12.40 10.23
CA GLU A 79 -11.99 -13.21 10.96
C GLU A 79 -10.57 -12.85 10.54
N TRP A 80 -9.65 -12.82 11.50
CA TRP A 80 -8.23 -12.66 11.26
C TRP A 80 -7.43 -13.69 12.07
N LYS A 81 -6.91 -14.68 11.39
CA LYS A 81 -5.91 -15.61 11.93
C LYS A 81 -4.52 -15.14 11.54
N LEU A 82 -3.79 -14.54 12.46
CA LEU A 82 -2.48 -13.94 12.22
C LEU A 82 -1.54 -14.91 11.49
N GLY A 83 -0.96 -14.47 10.39
CA GLY A 83 -0.03 -15.24 9.56
C GLY A 83 -0.66 -16.37 8.75
N GLN A 84 -1.98 -16.57 8.81
CA GLN A 84 -2.68 -17.65 8.11
C GLN A 84 -3.72 -17.09 7.12
N GLU A 85 -4.75 -16.44 7.61
CA GLU A 85 -5.85 -15.98 6.77
C GLU A 85 -6.55 -14.74 7.31
N LEU A 86 -7.12 -13.97 6.38
CA LEU A 86 -8.07 -12.88 6.62
C LEU A 86 -9.36 -13.21 5.87
N ILE A 87 -10.50 -13.12 6.55
CA ILE A 87 -11.80 -13.31 5.95
C ILE A 87 -12.61 -12.03 6.12
N PHE A 88 -13.06 -11.51 5.00
CA PHE A 88 -13.96 -10.38 4.95
C PHE A 88 -15.33 -10.83 4.46
N ARG A 89 -16.38 -10.27 5.05
CA ARG A 89 -17.76 -10.42 4.61
C ARG A 89 -18.27 -9.12 4.00
N LYS A 90 -19.25 -9.24 3.14
CA LYS A 90 -19.99 -8.09 2.61
C LYS A 90 -20.57 -7.24 3.74
N ASN A 91 -20.36 -5.93 3.67
CA ASN A 91 -21.01 -4.96 4.56
C ASN A 91 -22.46 -4.74 4.12
N PRO A 92 -23.47 -5.16 4.91
CA PRO A 92 -24.86 -4.99 4.55
C PRO A 92 -25.31 -3.52 4.54
N ASN A 93 -24.54 -2.65 5.24
CA ASN A 93 -24.82 -1.23 5.38
C ASN A 93 -23.99 -0.36 4.43
N TYR A 94 -23.35 -0.98 3.42
CA TYR A 94 -22.54 -0.21 2.49
C TYR A 94 -23.40 0.77 1.69
N PHE A 95 -22.97 2.03 1.62
CA PHE A 95 -23.78 3.14 1.09
C PHE A 95 -24.12 3.05 -0.41
N LYS A 96 -23.35 2.26 -1.20
CA LYS A 96 -23.62 2.06 -2.63
C LYS A 96 -24.51 0.84 -2.84
N ALA A 97 -25.71 1.05 -3.35
CA ALA A 97 -26.62 -0.03 -3.67
C ALA A 97 -26.07 -0.97 -4.77
N GLY A 98 -26.32 -2.28 -4.63
CA GLY A 98 -25.92 -3.30 -5.61
C GLY A 98 -24.44 -3.69 -5.59
N VAL A 99 -23.63 -3.12 -4.72
CA VAL A 99 -22.24 -3.50 -4.53
C VAL A 99 -21.94 -3.63 -3.02
N PRO A 100 -20.95 -4.47 -2.62
CA PRO A 100 -20.17 -5.36 -3.46
C PRO A 100 -21.02 -6.53 -4.00
N ARG A 101 -20.54 -7.16 -5.09
CA ARG A 101 -21.22 -8.33 -5.67
C ARG A 101 -20.80 -9.65 -5.03
N LEU A 102 -19.60 -9.67 -4.43
CA LEU A 102 -19.09 -10.81 -3.67
C LEU A 102 -19.64 -10.76 -2.24
N ASP A 103 -19.94 -11.92 -1.69
CA ASP A 103 -20.38 -12.05 -0.31
C ASP A 103 -19.19 -12.11 0.67
N HIS A 104 -18.09 -12.75 0.23
CA HIS A 104 -16.88 -12.91 1.03
C HIS A 104 -15.62 -12.72 0.19
N ILE A 105 -14.54 -12.29 0.84
CA ILE A 105 -13.18 -12.31 0.31
C ILE A 105 -12.32 -13.01 1.36
N LYS A 106 -11.57 -14.04 0.93
CA LYS A 106 -10.61 -14.76 1.76
C LYS A 106 -9.20 -14.51 1.26
N PHE A 107 -8.34 -13.97 2.12
CA PHE A 107 -6.91 -13.87 1.87
C PHE A 107 -6.19 -14.98 2.63
N GLU A 108 -5.47 -15.83 1.95
CA GLU A 108 -4.56 -16.80 2.55
C GLU A 108 -3.13 -16.24 2.52
N MET A 109 -2.48 -16.22 3.67
CA MET A 109 -1.19 -15.56 3.87
C MET A 109 -0.05 -16.56 3.95
N GLY A 110 1.18 -16.08 3.71
CA GLY A 110 2.40 -16.90 3.88
C GLY A 110 2.62 -17.98 2.82
N GLN A 111 1.89 -17.95 1.72
CA GLN A 111 2.12 -18.86 0.59
C GLN A 111 3.37 -18.45 -0.19
N ASP A 112 4.17 -19.45 -0.63
CA ASP A 112 5.18 -19.20 -1.64
C ASP A 112 4.51 -18.78 -2.96
N PRO A 113 4.99 -17.74 -3.66
CA PRO A 113 4.36 -17.25 -4.89
C PRO A 113 4.22 -18.31 -5.99
N SER A 114 5.14 -19.28 -6.08
CA SER A 114 5.06 -20.36 -7.05
C SER A 114 3.97 -21.38 -6.67
N VAL A 115 3.77 -21.61 -5.37
CA VAL A 115 2.68 -22.45 -4.86
C VAL A 115 1.33 -21.77 -5.09
N ALA A 116 1.23 -20.47 -4.80
CA ALA A 116 0.01 -19.70 -5.05
C ALA A 116 -0.38 -19.74 -6.54
N LEU A 117 0.59 -19.62 -7.43
CA LEU A 117 0.36 -19.72 -8.88
C LEU A 117 -0.11 -21.12 -9.31
N LEU A 118 0.48 -22.19 -8.78
CA LEU A 118 0.05 -23.56 -9.03
C LEU A 118 -1.38 -23.82 -8.55
N ARG A 119 -1.77 -23.26 -7.40
CA ARG A 119 -3.13 -23.34 -6.87
C ARG A 119 -4.14 -22.59 -7.76
N LEU A 120 -3.72 -21.44 -8.30
CA LEU A 120 -4.53 -20.71 -9.30
C LEU A 120 -4.76 -21.56 -10.55
N GLU A 121 -3.73 -22.22 -11.08
CA GLU A 121 -3.85 -23.11 -12.25
C GLU A 121 -4.78 -24.30 -11.99
N LYS A 122 -4.85 -24.78 -10.75
CA LYS A 122 -5.77 -25.85 -10.33
C LYS A 122 -7.16 -25.37 -10.00
N GLY A 123 -7.42 -24.06 -10.01
CA GLY A 123 -8.70 -23.47 -9.62
C GLY A 123 -8.99 -23.54 -8.12
N GLU A 124 -7.97 -23.70 -7.28
CA GLU A 124 -8.09 -23.72 -5.81
C GLU A 124 -8.18 -22.31 -5.22
N VAL A 125 -7.70 -21.30 -5.96
CA VAL A 125 -7.79 -19.88 -5.65
C VAL A 125 -8.14 -19.09 -6.91
N ASP A 126 -8.76 -17.93 -6.74
CA ASP A 126 -9.20 -17.08 -7.86
C ASP A 126 -8.12 -16.09 -8.30
N ILE A 127 -7.22 -15.71 -7.38
CA ILE A 127 -6.18 -14.71 -7.63
C ILE A 127 -4.88 -15.17 -6.94
N ALA A 128 -3.76 -15.12 -7.66
CA ALA A 128 -2.43 -15.20 -7.07
C ALA A 128 -2.03 -13.80 -6.59
N GLY A 129 -2.12 -13.55 -5.28
CA GLY A 129 -1.99 -12.21 -4.69
C GLY A 129 -0.65 -11.51 -4.96
N ASP A 130 0.46 -12.27 -4.95
CA ASP A 130 1.80 -11.75 -5.24
C ASP A 130 2.14 -11.73 -6.75
N GLY A 131 1.16 -12.10 -7.59
CA GLY A 131 1.30 -12.16 -9.03
C GLY A 131 2.17 -13.31 -9.51
N VAL A 132 2.61 -13.24 -10.76
CA VAL A 132 3.44 -14.28 -11.39
C VAL A 132 4.92 -14.09 -10.99
N PRO A 133 5.59 -15.12 -10.43
CA PRO A 133 7.02 -15.05 -10.11
C PRO A 133 7.88 -14.71 -11.35
N PRO A 134 9.01 -14.00 -11.17
CA PRO A 134 9.87 -13.62 -12.30
C PRO A 134 10.27 -14.77 -13.20
N ALA A 135 10.60 -15.93 -12.63
CA ALA A 135 11.02 -17.11 -13.40
C ALA A 135 9.94 -17.65 -14.33
N GLN A 136 8.66 -17.49 -13.96
CA GLN A 136 7.51 -18.00 -14.73
C GLN A 136 6.82 -16.91 -15.58
N PHE A 137 7.24 -15.64 -15.40
CA PHE A 137 6.56 -14.50 -16.02
C PHE A 137 6.46 -14.60 -17.54
N LEU A 138 7.56 -14.93 -18.23
CA LEU A 138 7.55 -15.00 -19.69
C LEU A 138 6.73 -16.19 -20.22
N SER A 139 6.75 -17.34 -19.53
CA SER A 139 5.94 -18.49 -19.92
C SER A 139 4.44 -18.18 -19.82
N PHE A 140 4.01 -17.52 -18.75
CA PHE A 140 2.61 -17.10 -18.58
C PHE A 140 2.23 -16.00 -19.59
N LYS A 141 3.06 -14.97 -19.73
CA LYS A 141 2.82 -13.86 -20.65
C LYS A 141 2.63 -14.32 -22.10
N ASN A 142 3.42 -15.30 -22.53
CA ASN A 142 3.42 -15.79 -23.90
C ASN A 142 2.45 -16.96 -24.14
N ASN A 143 1.82 -17.51 -23.11
CA ASN A 143 0.89 -18.61 -23.24
C ASN A 143 -0.52 -18.10 -23.59
N PRO A 144 -1.08 -18.48 -24.76
CA PRO A 144 -2.41 -18.04 -25.17
C PRO A 144 -3.54 -18.40 -24.17
N ALA A 145 -3.37 -19.47 -23.38
CA ALA A 145 -4.34 -19.90 -22.37
C ALA A 145 -4.56 -18.87 -21.26
N TYR A 146 -3.55 -18.03 -20.98
CA TYR A 146 -3.64 -16.99 -19.95
C TYR A 146 -3.88 -15.59 -20.51
N LYS A 147 -4.15 -15.49 -21.81
CA LYS A 147 -4.45 -14.20 -22.45
C LYS A 147 -5.71 -13.60 -21.84
N GLY A 148 -5.58 -12.36 -21.32
CA GLY A 148 -6.66 -11.64 -20.64
C GLY A 148 -6.83 -12.00 -19.16
N LEU A 149 -6.13 -13.00 -18.64
CA LEU A 149 -6.10 -13.33 -17.21
C LEU A 149 -4.96 -12.61 -16.48
N MET A 150 -3.93 -12.18 -17.19
CA MET A 150 -2.87 -11.33 -16.63
C MET A 150 -3.22 -9.85 -16.81
N VAL A 151 -3.32 -9.15 -15.70
CA VAL A 151 -3.43 -7.69 -15.69
C VAL A 151 -2.04 -7.14 -15.35
N THR A 152 -1.49 -6.30 -16.21
CA THR A 152 -0.22 -5.61 -16.00
C THR A 152 -0.46 -4.12 -15.98
N GLY A 153 0.24 -3.42 -15.11
CA GLY A 153 0.20 -1.96 -15.02
C GLY A 153 1.55 -1.43 -14.55
N ASP A 154 1.92 -0.26 -15.03
CA ASP A 154 3.12 0.42 -14.58
C ASP A 154 2.90 0.94 -13.16
N GLN A 155 3.89 0.72 -12.31
CA GLN A 155 3.91 1.24 -10.95
C GLN A 155 4.89 2.40 -10.87
N LEU A 156 4.47 3.51 -10.27
CA LEU A 156 5.34 4.64 -9.94
C LEU A 156 6.20 4.28 -8.71
N GLN A 157 7.02 3.23 -8.86
CA GLN A 157 7.87 2.71 -7.81
C GLN A 157 9.29 2.54 -8.31
N THR A 158 10.26 3.03 -7.54
CA THR A 158 11.68 2.85 -7.81
C THR A 158 12.30 1.99 -6.72
N GLY A 159 12.87 0.84 -7.11
CA GLY A 159 13.72 0.04 -6.23
C GLY A 159 15.12 0.64 -6.15
N TYR A 160 15.64 0.81 -4.94
CA TYR A 160 16.96 1.39 -4.71
C TYR A 160 17.65 0.76 -3.50
N VAL A 161 18.98 0.91 -3.45
CA VAL A 161 19.80 0.51 -2.29
C VAL A 161 20.14 1.75 -1.49
N THR A 162 19.74 1.77 -0.23
CA THR A 162 20.08 2.86 0.70
C THR A 162 21.43 2.61 1.34
N MET A 163 22.29 3.63 1.33
CA MET A 163 23.57 3.61 2.00
C MET A 163 23.55 4.59 3.17
N LYS A 164 23.78 4.10 4.41
CA LYS A 164 23.83 4.96 5.60
C LYS A 164 25.15 5.73 5.63
N THR A 165 25.10 7.00 5.25
CA THR A 165 26.28 7.87 5.06
C THR A 165 27.03 8.25 6.33
N THR A 166 26.48 7.89 7.51
CA THR A 166 27.12 8.13 8.82
C THR A 166 27.88 6.91 9.34
N LEU A 167 27.90 5.80 8.61
CA LEU A 167 28.56 4.56 9.00
C LEU A 167 29.59 4.11 7.98
N PRO A 168 30.80 3.65 8.42
CA PRO A 168 31.74 2.98 7.53
C PRO A 168 31.12 1.72 6.89
N PRO A 169 31.47 1.42 5.64
CA PRO A 169 32.38 2.18 4.76
C PRO A 169 31.65 3.28 3.96
N PHE A 170 30.36 3.49 4.18
CA PHE A 170 29.52 4.39 3.38
C PHE A 170 29.60 5.86 3.80
N ASP A 171 30.34 6.20 4.86
CA ASP A 171 30.76 7.56 5.19
C ASP A 171 31.73 8.13 4.15
N ASN A 172 32.49 7.27 3.46
CA ASN A 172 33.38 7.66 2.37
C ASN A 172 32.63 7.86 1.05
N LEU A 173 32.73 9.05 0.47
CA LEU A 173 32.09 9.39 -0.80
C LEU A 173 32.53 8.48 -1.96
N LYS A 174 33.83 8.16 -2.04
CA LYS A 174 34.38 7.32 -3.12
C LYS A 174 33.83 5.90 -3.08
N VAL A 175 33.56 5.36 -1.88
CA VAL A 175 32.93 4.04 -1.72
C VAL A 175 31.50 4.07 -2.25
N ARG A 176 30.72 5.10 -1.92
CA ARG A 176 29.34 5.24 -2.44
C ARG A 176 29.33 5.37 -3.98
N GLN A 177 30.25 6.14 -4.55
CA GLN A 177 30.41 6.25 -6.00
C GLN A 177 30.79 4.91 -6.64
N ALA A 178 31.74 4.17 -6.04
CA ALA A 178 32.13 2.85 -6.53
C ALA A 178 30.96 1.85 -6.52
N VAL A 179 30.17 1.81 -5.44
CA VAL A 179 28.97 0.96 -5.37
C VAL A 179 27.98 1.32 -6.47
N ASN A 180 27.72 2.61 -6.69
CA ASN A 180 26.80 3.04 -7.75
C ASN A 180 27.28 2.66 -9.15
N MET A 181 28.57 2.75 -9.40
CA MET A 181 29.17 2.33 -10.69
C MET A 181 29.21 0.81 -10.87
N ALA A 182 29.31 0.04 -9.80
CA ALA A 182 29.38 -1.42 -9.83
C ALA A 182 28.02 -2.07 -10.12
N VAL A 183 26.89 -1.38 -9.83
CA VAL A 183 25.55 -1.92 -10.05
C VAL A 183 25.21 -1.93 -11.54
N ASN A 184 25.12 -3.12 -12.12
CA ASN A 184 24.68 -3.31 -13.51
C ASN A 184 23.13 -3.38 -13.55
N LYS A 185 22.50 -2.23 -13.78
CA LYS A 185 21.04 -2.08 -13.82
C LYS A 185 20.39 -2.92 -14.91
N ASP A 186 21.00 -3.00 -16.09
CA ASP A 186 20.48 -3.80 -17.21
C ASP A 186 20.50 -5.30 -16.90
N ARG A 187 21.51 -5.76 -16.15
CA ARG A 187 21.54 -7.15 -15.66
C ARG A 187 20.42 -7.42 -14.68
N ILE A 188 20.11 -6.49 -13.77
CA ILE A 188 18.99 -6.61 -12.86
C ILE A 188 17.68 -6.71 -13.64
N VAL A 189 17.45 -5.80 -14.59
CA VAL A 189 16.24 -5.82 -15.44
C VAL A 189 16.10 -7.14 -16.19
N ARG A 190 17.21 -7.71 -16.70
CA ARG A 190 17.18 -9.04 -17.34
C ARG A 190 16.81 -10.17 -16.37
N ILE A 191 17.35 -10.14 -15.15
CA ILE A 191 17.04 -11.16 -14.12
C ILE A 191 15.54 -11.18 -13.77
N ILE A 192 14.89 -10.02 -13.75
CA ILE A 192 13.47 -9.90 -13.51
C ILE A 192 12.60 -9.98 -14.77
N ASN A 193 13.19 -10.46 -15.87
CA ASN A 193 12.50 -10.66 -17.16
C ASN A 193 11.85 -9.39 -17.74
N GLY A 194 12.52 -8.24 -17.63
CA GLY A 194 12.05 -6.99 -18.21
C GLY A 194 10.84 -6.35 -17.52
N ARG A 195 10.59 -6.72 -16.27
CA ARG A 195 9.45 -6.18 -15.47
C ARG A 195 9.69 -4.78 -14.90
N ALA A 196 10.81 -4.17 -15.17
CA ALA A 196 11.15 -2.80 -14.82
C ALA A 196 12.06 -2.16 -15.86
N ALA A 197 12.19 -0.85 -15.81
CA ALA A 197 13.17 -0.08 -16.57
C ALA A 197 14.33 0.37 -15.65
N PRO A 198 15.56 0.55 -16.18
CA PRO A 198 16.65 1.13 -15.42
C PRO A 198 16.31 2.55 -14.95
N ALA A 199 16.39 2.81 -13.66
CA ALA A 199 16.18 4.14 -13.10
C ALA A 199 17.51 4.87 -12.90
N ASN A 200 17.58 6.15 -13.30
CA ASN A 200 18.74 7.02 -13.10
C ASN A 200 18.58 7.98 -11.93
N GLN A 201 17.37 8.07 -11.36
CA GLN A 201 17.01 8.91 -10.22
C GLN A 201 15.95 8.22 -9.37
N PRO A 202 15.80 8.58 -8.08
CA PRO A 202 14.84 7.96 -7.17
C PRO A 202 13.37 8.16 -7.58
N ALA A 203 13.05 9.30 -8.19
CA ALA A 203 11.74 9.58 -8.75
C ALA A 203 11.83 9.64 -10.28
N GLN A 204 10.93 8.97 -10.98
CA GLN A 204 10.81 9.09 -12.43
C GLN A 204 9.99 10.34 -12.75
N PRO A 205 10.34 11.09 -13.79
CA PRO A 205 9.44 12.12 -14.33
C PRO A 205 8.15 11.44 -14.82
N ALA A 206 7.04 12.12 -14.60
CA ALA A 206 5.72 11.70 -15.07
C ALA A 206 5.68 11.72 -16.61
#